data_6a4792bf7da8463b738d95e4a623cd18
#
_entry.id   6a4792bf7da8463b738d95e4a623cd18
#
_cell.length_a   1.000
_cell.length_b   1.000
_cell.length_c   1.000
_cell.angle_alpha   90.00
_cell.angle_beta   90.00
_cell.angle_gamma   90.00
#
_symmetry.space_group_name_H-M   'P 1'
#
loop_
_entity.id
_entity.type
_entity.pdbx_description
1 polymer ?
#
loop_
_entity_poly.entity_id
_entity_poly.type
_entity_poly.pdbx_seq_one_letter_code
_entity_poly.pdbx_strand_id
1 'polypeptide(L)'
;MNIVKTYGNYIKKYAGTHPAVSRKMIDIGLHLEQFRTEHFAEKTMPKAYQKLNTLGVKNTLHALEYPESTVWCNLFAPVEIFQCFGLSALSMECLSSFLSGFTCEDYFIDRAESRGIASTLCSYHKDFIGAVDSGIISPARLGVTTSMICDGNINTFRYVSRHTDLDTYVIDVPDSCSPKAVEYVTMQLKELIQKL
;
A
#
# COMPACT_ATOMS: atom_id res chain seq x y z
N MET A 1 -22.33 2.54 20.98
CA MET A 1 -20.83 2.46 20.93
C MET A 1 -20.44 2.04 19.52
N ASN A 2 -19.62 2.81 18.81
CA ASN A 2 -19.16 2.42 17.47
C ASN A 2 -17.97 1.46 17.63
N ILE A 3 -18.22 0.18 17.37
CA ILE A 3 -17.22 -0.91 17.55
C ILE A 3 -15.97 -0.66 16.71
N VAL A 4 -16.13 -0.22 15.45
CA VAL A 4 -15.02 0.05 14.53
C VAL A 4 -14.14 1.16 15.08
N LYS A 5 -14.74 2.28 15.53
CA LYS A 5 -14.00 3.39 16.12
C LYS A 5 -13.25 2.97 17.40
N THR A 6 -13.87 2.11 18.22
CA THR A 6 -13.20 1.58 19.43
C THR A 6 -12.01 0.71 19.04
N TYR A 7 -12.15 -0.12 18.02
CA TYR A 7 -11.08 -0.96 17.49
C TYR A 7 -9.92 -0.12 16.94
N GLY A 8 -10.22 0.88 16.11
CA GLY A 8 -9.22 1.81 15.60
C GLY A 8 -8.45 2.56 16.69
N ASN A 9 -9.15 2.96 17.76
CA ASN A 9 -8.49 3.60 18.91
C ASN A 9 -7.47 2.67 19.60
N TYR A 10 -7.73 1.37 19.66
CA TYR A 10 -6.74 0.41 20.18
C TYR A 10 -5.55 0.26 19.21
N ILE A 11 -5.79 0.17 17.91
CA ILE A 11 -4.72 0.14 16.90
C ILE A 11 -3.81 1.37 17.08
N LYS A 12 -4.38 2.58 17.14
CA LYS A 12 -3.63 3.84 17.35
C LYS A 12 -2.82 3.83 18.64
N LYS A 13 -3.44 3.39 19.73
CA LYS A 13 -2.78 3.34 21.05
C LYS A 13 -1.50 2.50 21.02
N TYR A 14 -1.54 1.36 20.34
CA TYR A 14 -0.41 0.43 20.30
C TYR A 14 0.59 0.72 19.17
N ALA A 15 0.19 1.42 18.10
CA ALA A 15 1.08 1.73 16.99
C ALA A 15 2.33 2.51 17.41
N GLY A 16 2.21 3.41 18.41
CA GLY A 16 3.32 4.21 18.93
C GLY A 16 4.19 3.51 19.96
N THR A 17 3.70 2.46 20.63
CA THR A 17 4.39 1.84 21.78
C THR A 17 4.73 0.38 21.54
N HIS A 18 3.86 -0.34 20.85
CA HIS A 18 3.99 -1.78 20.57
C HIS A 18 3.54 -2.08 19.12
N PRO A 19 4.33 -1.69 18.09
CA PRO A 19 3.92 -1.84 16.68
C PRO A 19 3.51 -3.26 16.29
N ALA A 20 4.16 -4.27 16.87
CA ALA A 20 3.81 -5.68 16.63
C ALA A 20 2.37 -6.02 17.08
N VAL A 21 1.90 -5.43 18.20
CA VAL A 21 0.53 -5.62 18.68
C VAL A 21 -0.45 -4.94 17.72
N SER A 22 -0.16 -3.71 17.30
CA SER A 22 -0.98 -2.98 16.35
C SER A 22 -1.07 -3.72 15.01
N ARG A 23 0.06 -4.22 14.50
CA ARG A 23 0.11 -5.09 13.30
C ARG A 23 -0.81 -6.30 13.44
N LYS A 24 -0.71 -7.02 14.57
CA LYS A 24 -1.56 -8.19 14.84
C LYS A 24 -3.05 -7.84 14.88
N MET A 25 -3.41 -6.68 15.40
CA MET A 25 -4.79 -6.20 15.37
C MET A 25 -5.24 -5.90 13.93
N ILE A 26 -4.43 -5.22 13.14
CA ILE A 26 -4.74 -4.96 11.73
C ILE A 26 -4.93 -6.29 10.98
N ASP A 27 -4.05 -7.25 11.18
CA ASP A 27 -4.13 -8.60 10.61
C ASP A 27 -5.47 -9.28 10.96
N ILE A 28 -5.85 -9.32 12.24
CA ILE A 28 -7.14 -9.86 12.68
C ILE A 28 -8.32 -9.12 12.04
N GLY A 29 -8.25 -7.78 11.99
CA GLY A 29 -9.29 -6.96 11.36
C GLY A 29 -9.45 -7.27 9.87
N LEU A 30 -8.33 -7.46 9.15
CA LEU A 30 -8.34 -7.84 7.74
C LEU A 30 -8.88 -9.26 7.50
N HIS A 31 -8.58 -10.23 8.37
CA HIS A 31 -9.18 -11.57 8.29
C HIS A 31 -10.71 -11.52 8.49
N LEU A 32 -11.20 -10.71 9.42
CA LEU A 32 -12.64 -10.48 9.59
C LEU A 32 -13.24 -9.80 8.36
N GLU A 33 -12.55 -8.84 7.77
CA GLU A 33 -12.99 -8.17 6.54
C GLU A 33 -12.97 -9.12 5.34
N GLN A 34 -11.96 -9.99 5.23
CA GLN A 34 -11.95 -11.05 4.22
C GLN A 34 -13.17 -11.95 4.35
N PHE A 35 -13.45 -12.44 5.55
CA PHE A 35 -14.63 -13.27 5.82
C PHE A 35 -15.93 -12.55 5.45
N ARG A 36 -16.03 -11.25 5.80
CA ARG A 36 -17.17 -10.42 5.44
C ARG A 36 -17.34 -10.29 3.93
N THR A 37 -16.27 -9.98 3.20
CA THR A 37 -16.34 -9.78 1.73
C THR A 37 -16.63 -11.07 0.99
N GLU A 38 -16.20 -12.22 1.50
CA GLU A 38 -16.45 -13.53 0.88
C GLU A 38 -17.87 -14.05 1.13
N HIS A 39 -18.44 -13.81 2.32
CA HIS A 39 -19.70 -14.46 2.73
C HIS A 39 -20.86 -13.48 2.89
N PHE A 40 -20.61 -12.22 3.13
CA PHE A 40 -21.61 -11.19 3.43
C PHE A 40 -21.47 -9.97 2.53
N ALA A 41 -21.06 -10.17 1.27
CA ALA A 41 -20.92 -9.08 0.32
C ALA A 41 -22.24 -8.32 0.14
N GLU A 42 -22.16 -7.01 0.00
CA GLU A 42 -23.32 -6.14 -0.18
C GLU A 42 -24.02 -6.44 -1.52
N LYS A 43 -25.30 -6.83 -1.47
CA LYS A 43 -26.07 -7.27 -2.65
C LYS A 43 -26.23 -6.17 -3.72
N THR A 44 -26.19 -4.91 -3.32
CA THR A 44 -26.28 -3.74 -4.22
C THR A 44 -25.00 -3.48 -5.01
N MET A 45 -23.88 -4.04 -4.55
CA MET A 45 -22.56 -3.84 -5.15
C MET A 45 -22.35 -4.78 -6.35
N PRO A 46 -21.85 -4.29 -7.50
CA PRO A 46 -21.52 -5.13 -8.65
C PRO A 46 -20.58 -6.28 -8.28
N LYS A 47 -20.82 -7.48 -8.83
CA LYS A 47 -20.01 -8.67 -8.54
C LYS A 47 -18.51 -8.48 -8.79
N ALA A 48 -18.15 -7.74 -9.85
CA ALA A 48 -16.76 -7.44 -10.16
C ALA A 48 -16.10 -6.62 -9.04
N TYR A 49 -16.83 -5.65 -8.47
CA TYR A 49 -16.33 -4.82 -7.37
C TYR A 49 -16.21 -5.63 -6.06
N GLN A 50 -17.17 -6.52 -5.79
CA GLN A 50 -17.08 -7.43 -4.63
C GLN A 50 -15.80 -8.28 -4.71
N LYS A 51 -15.53 -8.84 -5.92
CA LYS A 51 -14.32 -9.63 -6.16
C LYS A 51 -13.04 -8.79 -6.00
N LEU A 52 -13.04 -7.56 -6.50
CA LEU A 52 -11.90 -6.65 -6.36
C LEU A 52 -11.62 -6.33 -4.88
N ASN A 53 -12.64 -6.05 -4.09
CA ASN A 53 -12.50 -5.86 -2.64
C ASN A 53 -11.89 -7.09 -1.96
N THR A 54 -12.38 -8.28 -2.25
CA THR A 54 -11.83 -9.51 -1.68
C THR A 54 -10.36 -9.73 -2.07
N LEU A 55 -9.99 -9.43 -3.31
CA LEU A 55 -8.59 -9.51 -3.77
C LEU A 55 -7.71 -8.47 -3.05
N GLY A 56 -8.19 -7.24 -2.88
CA GLY A 56 -7.47 -6.20 -2.14
C GLY A 56 -7.17 -6.62 -0.70
N VAL A 57 -8.15 -7.18 0.01
CA VAL A 57 -7.95 -7.71 1.36
C VAL A 57 -6.91 -8.84 1.37
N LYS A 58 -7.04 -9.82 0.46
CA LYS A 58 -6.09 -10.95 0.37
C LYS A 58 -4.68 -10.50 0.08
N ASN A 59 -4.49 -9.58 -0.85
CA ASN A 59 -3.16 -9.05 -1.17
C ASN A 59 -2.55 -8.29 0.03
N THR A 60 -3.37 -7.54 0.77
CA THR A 60 -2.89 -6.81 1.95
C THR A 60 -2.50 -7.78 3.07
N LEU A 61 -3.31 -8.81 3.34
CA LEU A 61 -2.98 -9.87 4.29
C LEU A 61 -1.67 -10.56 3.91
N HIS A 62 -1.56 -10.99 2.64
CA HIS A 62 -0.34 -11.62 2.15
C HIS A 62 0.90 -10.74 2.34
N ALA A 63 0.78 -9.44 2.09
CA ALA A 63 1.89 -8.50 2.26
C ALA A 63 2.32 -8.32 3.72
N LEU A 64 1.39 -8.44 4.68
CA LEU A 64 1.70 -8.38 6.12
C LEU A 64 2.35 -9.67 6.61
N GLU A 65 1.97 -10.81 6.06
CA GLU A 65 2.46 -12.15 6.44
C GLU A 65 3.78 -12.52 5.74
N TYR A 66 3.92 -12.16 4.45
CA TYR A 66 5.03 -12.56 3.57
C TYR A 66 5.66 -11.35 2.86
N PRO A 67 6.26 -10.41 3.59
CA PRO A 67 6.84 -9.20 3.00
C PRO A 67 7.95 -9.51 1.99
N GLU A 68 8.71 -10.61 2.18
CA GLU A 68 9.79 -11.05 1.29
C GLU A 68 9.31 -11.50 -0.10
N SER A 69 8.03 -11.88 -0.24
CA SER A 69 7.39 -12.23 -1.52
C SER A 69 6.42 -11.15 -2.02
N THR A 70 6.54 -9.94 -1.48
CA THR A 70 5.66 -8.81 -1.79
C THR A 70 6.44 -7.66 -2.43
N VAL A 71 5.81 -6.99 -3.39
CA VAL A 71 6.24 -5.71 -3.96
C VAL A 71 5.30 -4.62 -3.47
N TRP A 72 5.83 -3.59 -2.84
CA TRP A 72 5.04 -2.38 -2.57
C TRP A 72 4.94 -1.54 -3.84
N CYS A 73 3.76 -1.04 -4.14
CA CYS A 73 3.55 -0.27 -5.35
C CYS A 73 2.49 0.82 -5.20
N ASN A 74 2.43 1.72 -6.16
CA ASN A 74 1.28 2.59 -6.36
C ASN A 74 0.23 1.92 -7.26
N LEU A 75 -0.97 2.47 -7.32
CA LEU A 75 -2.11 1.90 -8.07
C LEU A 75 -1.83 1.68 -9.56
N PHE A 76 -0.92 2.46 -10.15
CA PHE A 76 -0.60 2.42 -11.58
C PHE A 76 0.65 1.59 -11.92
N ALA A 77 1.20 0.87 -10.96
CA ALA A 77 2.30 -0.04 -11.22
C ALA A 77 1.84 -1.28 -12.01
N PRO A 78 2.71 -1.87 -12.85
CA PRO A 78 2.37 -3.03 -13.68
C PRO A 78 2.36 -4.32 -12.84
N VAL A 79 1.35 -4.49 -11.98
CA VAL A 79 1.25 -5.61 -11.03
C VAL A 79 1.24 -6.98 -11.70
N GLU A 80 0.79 -7.07 -12.95
CA GLU A 80 0.79 -8.30 -13.75
C GLU A 80 2.21 -8.85 -13.94
N ILE A 81 3.20 -7.97 -14.06
CA ILE A 81 4.61 -8.38 -14.16
C ILE A 81 5.05 -9.06 -12.87
N PHE A 82 4.72 -8.49 -11.69
CA PHE A 82 5.08 -9.09 -10.40
C PHE A 82 4.49 -10.50 -10.25
N GLN A 83 3.22 -10.65 -10.65
CA GLN A 83 2.52 -11.94 -10.61
C GLN A 83 3.20 -13.01 -11.48
N CYS A 84 3.79 -12.64 -12.63
CA CYS A 84 4.57 -13.57 -13.46
C CYS A 84 5.80 -14.13 -12.74
N PHE A 85 6.31 -13.45 -11.72
CA PHE A 85 7.43 -13.89 -10.87
C PHE A 85 6.96 -14.50 -9.54
N GLY A 86 5.66 -14.77 -9.39
CA GLY A 86 5.10 -15.32 -8.15
C GLY A 86 5.11 -14.35 -6.98
N LEU A 87 5.24 -13.05 -7.24
CA LEU A 87 5.23 -12.00 -6.23
C LEU A 87 3.83 -11.39 -6.09
N SER A 88 3.45 -11.08 -4.87
CA SER A 88 2.25 -10.33 -4.55
C SER A 88 2.51 -8.82 -4.63
N ALA A 89 1.45 -8.06 -4.91
CA ALA A 89 1.50 -6.60 -4.93
C ALA A 89 0.71 -6.02 -3.77
N LEU A 90 1.31 -5.10 -3.02
CA LEU A 90 0.60 -4.24 -2.07
C LEU A 90 0.59 -2.81 -2.60
N SER A 91 -0.57 -2.35 -3.07
CA SER A 91 -0.77 -0.94 -3.37
C SER A 91 -0.84 -0.14 -2.06
N MET A 92 -0.08 0.96 -1.98
CA MET A 92 -0.11 1.86 -0.83
C MET A 92 -1.51 2.44 -0.60
N GLU A 93 -2.27 2.69 -1.67
CA GLU A 93 -3.63 3.21 -1.60
C GLU A 93 -4.60 2.17 -1.01
N CYS A 94 -4.38 0.89 -1.31
CA CYS A 94 -5.17 -0.20 -0.76
C CYS A 94 -4.97 -0.32 0.76
N LEU A 95 -3.72 -0.31 1.23
CA LEU A 95 -3.41 -0.32 2.66
C LEU A 95 -4.06 0.87 3.38
N SER A 96 -3.86 2.09 2.85
CA SER A 96 -4.43 3.31 3.44
C SER A 96 -5.96 3.27 3.48
N SER A 97 -6.61 2.69 2.46
CA SER A 97 -8.07 2.48 2.48
C SER A 97 -8.51 1.58 3.63
N PHE A 98 -7.76 0.51 3.95
CA PHE A 98 -8.08 -0.36 5.08
C PHE A 98 -7.82 0.31 6.42
N LEU A 99 -6.73 1.08 6.56
CA LEU A 99 -6.46 1.84 7.79
C LEU A 99 -7.57 2.87 8.05
N SER A 100 -8.06 3.54 7.00
CA SER A 100 -9.24 4.41 7.08
C SER A 100 -10.50 3.63 7.42
N GLY A 101 -10.71 2.45 6.84
CA GLY A 101 -11.80 1.55 7.19
C GLY A 101 -11.82 1.15 8.66
N PHE A 102 -10.66 1.03 9.29
CA PHE A 102 -10.51 0.82 10.74
C PHE A 102 -10.56 2.09 11.57
N THR A 103 -10.72 3.27 10.94
CA THR A 103 -10.75 4.60 11.60
C THR A 103 -9.47 4.88 12.41
N CYS A 104 -8.32 4.51 11.87
CA CYS A 104 -7.02 4.74 12.50
C CYS A 104 -6.04 5.55 11.64
N GLU A 105 -6.46 6.00 10.47
CA GLU A 105 -5.67 6.77 9.50
C GLU A 105 -5.13 8.08 10.05
N ASP A 106 -5.89 8.75 10.92
CA ASP A 106 -5.49 10.01 11.54
C ASP A 106 -4.15 9.91 12.27
N TYR A 107 -3.93 8.83 13.01
CA TYR A 107 -2.67 8.59 13.71
C TYR A 107 -1.47 8.52 12.75
N PHE A 108 -1.61 7.82 11.64
CA PHE A 108 -0.53 7.63 10.67
C PHE A 108 -0.30 8.91 9.85
N ILE A 109 -1.36 9.65 9.52
CA ILE A 109 -1.26 10.96 8.87
C ILE A 109 -0.49 11.93 9.78
N ASP A 110 -0.87 12.06 11.05
CA ASP A 110 -0.20 12.92 12.02
C ASP A 110 1.26 12.48 12.22
N ARG A 111 1.53 11.17 12.21
CA ARG A 111 2.88 10.63 12.31
C ARG A 111 3.74 11.09 11.13
N ALA A 112 3.25 11.01 9.89
CA ALA A 112 3.96 11.46 8.70
C ALA A 112 4.22 12.98 8.75
N GLU A 113 3.21 13.77 9.13
CA GLU A 113 3.37 15.23 9.27
C GLU A 113 4.38 15.59 10.36
N SER A 114 4.41 14.88 11.48
CA SER A 114 5.42 15.07 12.53
C SER A 114 6.86 14.78 12.07
N ARG A 115 7.03 14.03 10.99
CA ARG A 115 8.31 13.76 10.32
C ARG A 115 8.67 14.79 9.25
N GLY A 116 7.87 15.84 9.10
CA GLY A 116 8.13 16.93 8.15
C GLY A 116 7.49 16.72 6.77
N ILE A 117 6.59 15.72 6.63
CA ILE A 117 5.79 15.58 5.41
C ILE A 117 4.77 16.72 5.36
N ALA A 118 4.67 17.38 4.20
CA ALA A 118 3.76 18.51 4.02
C ALA A 118 2.31 18.10 4.26
N SER A 119 1.57 18.91 5.03
CA SER A 119 0.14 18.68 5.30
C SER A 119 -0.71 18.70 4.03
N THR A 120 -0.24 19.37 2.97
CA THR A 120 -0.89 19.44 1.65
C THR A 120 -0.72 18.17 0.81
N LEU A 121 0.17 17.24 1.21
CA LEU A 121 0.30 15.95 0.52
C LEU A 121 -1.00 15.15 0.71
N CYS A 122 -1.39 14.39 -0.32
CA CYS A 122 -2.55 13.51 -0.30
C CYS A 122 -2.54 12.59 0.94
N SER A 123 -3.69 12.43 1.57
CA SER A 123 -3.85 11.63 2.80
C SER A 123 -3.42 10.17 2.62
N TYR A 124 -3.67 9.56 1.46
CA TYR A 124 -3.21 8.19 1.17
C TYR A 124 -1.69 8.04 1.28
N HIS A 125 -0.94 9.00 0.75
CA HIS A 125 0.52 9.00 0.85
C HIS A 125 0.99 9.19 2.29
N LYS A 126 0.39 10.14 3.02
CA LYS A 126 0.74 10.40 4.42
C LYS A 126 0.44 9.20 5.30
N ASP A 127 -0.71 8.58 5.11
CA ASP A 127 -1.13 7.40 5.86
C ASP A 127 -0.17 6.23 5.64
N PHE A 128 0.20 5.94 4.38
CA PHE A 128 1.20 4.91 4.06
C PHE A 128 2.57 5.22 4.67
N ILE A 129 3.08 6.45 4.52
CA ILE A 129 4.34 6.90 5.11
C ILE A 129 4.33 6.71 6.63
N GLY A 130 3.26 7.13 7.28
CA GLY A 130 3.10 6.99 8.74
C GLY A 130 3.02 5.54 9.19
N ALA A 131 2.36 4.68 8.43
CA ALA A 131 2.30 3.25 8.68
C ALA A 131 3.70 2.61 8.62
N VAL A 132 4.49 2.96 7.60
CA VAL A 132 5.89 2.52 7.47
C VAL A 132 6.72 3.05 8.64
N ASP A 133 6.68 4.36 8.93
CA ASP A 133 7.46 5.00 10.00
C ASP A 133 7.09 4.47 11.41
N SER A 134 5.87 3.99 11.58
CA SER A 134 5.41 3.37 12.83
C SER A 134 5.87 1.93 12.99
N GLY A 135 6.42 1.30 11.95
CA GLY A 135 6.85 -0.09 11.97
C GLY A 135 5.71 -1.11 12.01
N ILE A 136 4.47 -0.70 11.67
CA ILE A 136 3.32 -1.63 11.63
C ILE A 136 3.35 -2.52 10.38
N ILE A 137 4.08 -2.14 9.35
CA ILE A 137 4.34 -2.97 8.16
C ILE A 137 5.84 -3.18 8.00
N SER A 138 6.24 -4.40 7.64
CA SER A 138 7.63 -4.73 7.36
C SER A 138 7.98 -4.33 5.93
N PRO A 139 9.22 -3.87 5.65
CA PRO A 139 9.67 -3.60 4.30
C PRO A 139 9.44 -4.81 3.39
N ALA A 140 8.91 -4.55 2.18
CA ALA A 140 8.73 -5.54 1.15
C ALA A 140 10.07 -5.92 0.49
N ARG A 141 10.05 -6.89 -0.41
CA ARG A 141 11.20 -7.26 -1.24
C ARG A 141 11.70 -6.10 -2.10
N LEU A 142 10.76 -5.35 -2.69
CA LEU A 142 11.03 -4.25 -3.61
C LEU A 142 9.88 -3.23 -3.54
N GLY A 143 10.20 -1.97 -3.75
CA GLY A 143 9.22 -0.92 -4.00
C GLY A 143 9.21 -0.54 -5.48
N VAL A 144 8.06 -0.57 -6.14
CA VAL A 144 7.92 -0.15 -7.54
C VAL A 144 6.87 0.94 -7.64
N THR A 145 7.24 2.07 -8.22
CA THR A 145 6.31 3.18 -8.43
C THR A 145 6.41 3.73 -9.84
N THR A 146 5.40 4.50 -10.25
CA THR A 146 5.37 5.16 -11.54
C THR A 146 5.26 6.67 -11.38
N SER A 147 5.72 7.44 -12.39
CA SER A 147 5.47 8.89 -12.47
C SER A 147 4.05 9.22 -12.91
N MET A 148 3.23 8.21 -13.24
CA MET A 148 1.87 8.43 -13.75
C MET A 148 1.00 9.16 -12.74
N ILE A 149 0.30 10.17 -13.21
CA ILE A 149 -0.82 10.90 -12.59
C ILE A 149 -0.41 11.75 -11.39
N CYS A 150 0.48 11.29 -10.51
CA CYS A 150 0.77 11.99 -9.27
C CYS A 150 2.25 11.95 -8.89
N ASP A 151 2.88 13.12 -8.75
CA ASP A 151 4.26 13.25 -8.27
C ASP A 151 4.43 12.76 -6.82
N GLY A 152 3.35 12.71 -6.06
CA GLY A 152 3.31 12.12 -4.73
C GLY A 152 3.79 10.66 -4.71
N ASN A 153 3.53 9.90 -5.78
CA ASN A 153 3.97 8.52 -5.92
C ASN A 153 5.49 8.40 -5.77
N ILE A 154 6.24 9.12 -6.59
CA ILE A 154 7.72 9.10 -6.57
C ILE A 154 8.24 9.59 -5.23
N ASN A 155 7.69 10.68 -4.71
CA ASN A 155 8.14 11.27 -3.45
C ASN A 155 7.91 10.35 -2.26
N THR A 156 6.79 9.64 -2.21
CA THR A 156 6.48 8.65 -1.18
C THR A 156 7.50 7.52 -1.19
N PHE A 157 7.76 6.92 -2.34
CA PHE A 157 8.71 5.81 -2.44
C PHE A 157 10.16 6.24 -2.19
N ARG A 158 10.54 7.45 -2.60
CA ARG A 158 11.84 8.05 -2.24
C ARG A 158 11.98 8.29 -0.74
N TYR A 159 10.91 8.76 -0.08
CA TYR A 159 10.92 8.92 1.38
C TYR A 159 11.10 7.57 2.07
N VAL A 160 10.29 6.59 1.71
CA VAL A 160 10.31 5.25 2.31
C VAL A 160 11.67 4.58 2.11
N SER A 161 12.22 4.62 0.89
CA SER A 161 13.56 4.06 0.59
C SER A 161 14.68 4.68 1.43
N ARG A 162 14.56 5.96 1.78
CA ARG A 162 15.57 6.65 2.63
C ARG A 162 15.46 6.33 4.13
N HIS A 163 14.30 5.83 4.57
CA HIS A 163 14.01 5.59 5.99
C HIS A 163 13.83 4.09 6.30
N THR A 164 13.98 3.25 5.31
CA THR A 164 13.96 1.79 5.43
C THR A 164 15.03 1.18 4.53
N ASP A 165 15.28 -0.12 4.65
CA ASP A 165 16.18 -0.85 3.74
C ASP A 165 15.50 -1.30 2.43
N LEU A 166 14.38 -0.67 2.06
CA LEU A 166 13.62 -0.99 0.86
C LEU A 166 14.36 -0.46 -0.39
N ASP A 167 14.80 -1.37 -1.27
CA ASP A 167 15.16 -0.98 -2.64
C ASP A 167 13.93 -0.53 -3.42
N THR A 168 14.07 0.50 -4.24
CA THR A 168 12.96 1.06 -5.01
C THR A 168 13.31 1.25 -6.47
N TYR A 169 12.32 1.00 -7.33
CA TYR A 169 12.40 1.23 -8.76
C TYR A 169 11.28 2.16 -9.22
N VAL A 170 11.65 3.19 -9.97
CA VAL A 170 10.70 4.16 -10.52
C VAL A 170 10.57 3.93 -12.02
N ILE A 171 9.35 3.74 -12.49
CA ILE A 171 9.02 3.72 -13.92
C ILE A 171 8.57 5.12 -14.30
N ASP A 172 9.39 5.80 -15.06
CA ASP A 172 9.07 7.13 -15.57
C ASP A 172 8.28 7.01 -16.88
N VAL A 173 7.07 7.57 -16.87
CA VAL A 173 6.14 7.50 -18.00
C VAL A 173 5.99 8.89 -18.59
N PRO A 174 6.48 9.11 -19.84
CA PRO A 174 6.34 10.39 -20.52
C PRO A 174 4.88 10.75 -20.82
N ASP A 175 4.57 12.04 -20.89
CA ASP A 175 3.23 12.55 -21.23
C ASP A 175 2.84 12.34 -22.72
N SER A 176 3.78 11.87 -23.55
CA SER A 176 3.55 11.65 -24.99
C SER A 176 3.44 10.17 -25.33
N CYS A 177 2.58 9.83 -26.28
CA CYS A 177 2.45 8.47 -26.83
C CYS A 177 3.32 8.27 -28.09
N SER A 178 4.50 8.92 -28.17
CA SER A 178 5.40 8.75 -29.31
C SER A 178 6.07 7.37 -29.31
N PRO A 179 6.55 6.87 -30.48
CA PRO A 179 7.31 5.63 -30.53
C PRO A 179 8.54 5.63 -29.60
N LYS A 180 9.20 6.77 -29.45
CA LYS A 180 10.32 6.92 -28.49
C LYS A 180 9.89 6.79 -27.04
N ALA A 181 8.71 7.30 -26.68
CA ALA A 181 8.16 7.14 -25.34
C ALA A 181 7.85 5.67 -25.04
N VAL A 182 7.28 4.96 -26.00
CA VAL A 182 7.02 3.51 -25.88
C VAL A 182 8.32 2.72 -25.70
N GLU A 183 9.36 3.03 -26.49
CA GLU A 183 10.68 2.39 -26.36
C GLU A 183 11.30 2.67 -25.00
N TYR A 184 11.22 3.92 -24.50
CA TYR A 184 11.72 4.33 -23.22
C TYR A 184 11.05 3.57 -22.06
N VAL A 185 9.74 3.46 -22.05
CA VAL A 185 9.01 2.69 -21.01
C VAL A 185 9.31 1.19 -21.14
N THR A 186 9.40 0.68 -22.38
CA THR A 186 9.75 -0.73 -22.63
C THR A 186 11.13 -1.08 -22.06
N MET A 187 12.11 -0.21 -22.19
CA MET A 187 13.43 -0.39 -21.61
C MET A 187 13.35 -0.50 -20.08
N GLN A 188 12.63 0.42 -19.44
CA GLN A 188 12.45 0.42 -17.99
C GLN A 188 11.73 -0.85 -17.50
N LEU A 189 10.72 -1.34 -18.22
CA LEU A 189 10.04 -2.59 -17.86
C LEU A 189 10.98 -3.80 -17.98
N LYS A 190 11.88 -3.83 -18.96
CA LYS A 190 12.91 -4.88 -19.08
C LYS A 190 13.93 -4.81 -17.94
N GLU A 191 14.32 -3.61 -17.50
CA GLU A 191 15.17 -3.41 -16.33
C GLU A 191 14.48 -3.88 -15.04
N LEU A 192 13.19 -3.54 -14.88
CA LEU A 192 12.40 -4.03 -13.75
C LEU A 192 12.38 -5.55 -13.68
N ILE A 193 12.16 -6.24 -14.81
CA ILE A 193 12.18 -7.70 -14.89
C ILE A 193 13.50 -8.30 -14.38
N GLN A 194 14.62 -7.61 -14.56
CA GLN A 194 15.92 -8.07 -14.05
C GLN A 194 16.10 -7.88 -12.54
N LYS A 195 15.29 -7.01 -11.92
CA LYS A 195 15.31 -6.75 -10.48
C LYS A 195 14.36 -7.65 -9.68
N LEU A 196 13.35 -8.21 -10.32
CA LEU A 196 12.36 -9.12 -9.72
C LEU A 196 12.92 -10.54 -9.56
#